data_2197e8fee7961424f34a069ace272bb5
#
_entry.id   2197e8fee7961424f34a069ace272bb5
#
_cell.length_a   1.000
_cell.length_b   1.000
_cell.length_c   1.000
_cell.angle_alpha   90.00
_cell.angle_beta   90.00
_cell.angle_gamma   90.00
#
_symmetry.space_group_name_H-M   'P 1'
#
loop_
_entity.id
_entity.type
_entity.pdbx_description
1 polymer ?
#
loop_
_entity_poly.entity_id
_entity_poly.type
_entity_poly.pdbx_seq_one_letter_code
_entity_poly.pdbx_strand_id
1 'polypeptide(L)'
;MSNEGNGGGPDYDVVRRVVRSRKTAKVLADPDRPVDFDEATRARLDPLVREAILEAGWAPFHYNRAHGGLAEPWRVHLLFQKDCRKVAECLEGWSGDLAPVGKLPSMFAACGAAALITWVPQFRTGGPGAESGKQQAVDDEHLAASASLVQNALLLLTAAGFGTYWSSGGAALREPGIAARLGIDAQESLLALLFVDYPGSPADLSRKPGKNRDLRSDGWLREVSLS
;
A
#
# COMPACT_ATOMS: atom_id res chain seq x y z
N MET A 1 19.79 36.31 -11.41
CA MET A 1 19.50 34.96 -11.93
C MET A 1 17.98 34.86 -11.99
N SER A 2 17.44 35.03 -13.18
CA SER A 2 16.02 35.03 -13.49
C SER A 2 15.45 33.62 -13.24
N ASN A 3 14.49 33.54 -12.33
CA ASN A 3 13.71 32.35 -12.07
C ASN A 3 12.75 32.16 -13.28
N GLU A 4 13.22 31.47 -14.32
CA GLU A 4 12.37 31.08 -15.44
C GLU A 4 11.32 30.14 -14.86
N GLY A 5 10.09 30.63 -14.73
CA GLY A 5 8.93 29.90 -14.25
C GLY A 5 8.74 28.65 -15.09
N ASN A 6 8.90 27.50 -14.46
CA ASN A 6 8.53 26.19 -15.03
C ASN A 6 7.04 26.29 -15.44
N GLY A 7 6.70 26.09 -16.71
CA GLY A 7 5.39 26.40 -17.33
C GLY A 7 4.17 25.58 -16.81
N GLY A 8 4.20 25.10 -15.58
CA GLY A 8 3.09 24.45 -14.88
C GLY A 8 2.39 25.44 -13.94
N GLY A 9 1.05 25.34 -13.81
CA GLY A 9 0.30 26.11 -12.83
C GLY A 9 0.65 25.73 -11.38
N PRO A 10 0.12 26.45 -10.38
CA PRO A 10 0.43 26.26 -8.97
C PRO A 10 0.18 24.82 -8.48
N ASP A 11 -0.85 24.17 -8.98
CA ASP A 11 -1.16 22.77 -8.61
C ASP A 11 -0.12 21.78 -9.14
N TYR A 12 0.47 22.04 -10.32
CA TYR A 12 1.57 21.23 -10.84
C TYR A 12 2.77 21.21 -9.89
N ASP A 13 3.15 22.36 -9.36
CA ASP A 13 4.29 22.46 -8.44
C ASP A 13 3.99 21.78 -7.09
N VAL A 14 2.76 21.85 -6.62
CA VAL A 14 2.32 21.10 -5.42
C VAL A 14 2.44 19.60 -5.65
N VAL A 15 1.84 19.08 -6.71
CA VAL A 15 1.89 17.65 -7.05
C VAL A 15 3.33 17.19 -7.26
N ARG A 16 4.12 17.93 -8.04
CA ARG A 16 5.54 17.65 -8.28
C ARG A 16 6.35 17.55 -6.97
N ARG A 17 6.11 18.47 -6.04
CA ARG A 17 6.74 18.46 -4.72
C ARG A 17 6.38 17.20 -3.94
N VAL A 18 5.10 16.82 -3.87
CA VAL A 18 4.62 15.63 -3.17
C VAL A 18 5.24 14.37 -3.78
N VAL A 19 5.20 14.22 -5.11
CA VAL A 19 5.81 13.09 -5.82
C VAL A 19 7.29 12.95 -5.49
N ARG A 20 8.02 14.07 -5.44
CA ARG A 20 9.46 14.08 -5.14
C ARG A 20 9.77 13.87 -3.66
N SER A 21 8.91 14.32 -2.75
CA SER A 21 9.11 14.16 -1.30
C SER A 21 8.79 12.75 -0.81
N ARG A 22 7.89 12.02 -1.51
CA ARG A 22 7.54 10.65 -1.13
C ARG A 22 8.77 9.76 -1.08
N LYS A 23 9.02 9.19 0.05
CA LYS A 23 10.14 8.24 0.29
C LYS A 23 9.65 7.05 1.11
N THR A 24 10.35 5.94 0.99
CA THR A 24 10.10 4.76 1.80
C THR A 24 10.50 5.03 3.25
N ALA A 25 9.59 4.82 4.18
CA ALA A 25 9.82 4.86 5.62
C ALA A 25 9.45 3.50 6.22
N LYS A 26 10.38 2.55 6.20
CA LYS A 26 10.21 1.25 6.84
C LYS A 26 10.62 1.36 8.30
N VAL A 27 9.64 1.32 9.21
CA VAL A 27 9.82 1.44 10.65
C VAL A 27 9.66 0.06 11.29
N LEU A 28 10.48 -0.22 12.30
CA LEU A 28 10.48 -1.48 13.03
C LEU A 28 10.50 -1.19 14.52
N ALA A 29 9.62 -1.85 15.26
CA ALA A 29 9.62 -1.92 16.72
C ALA A 29 9.80 -3.37 17.18
N ASP A 30 10.11 -3.53 18.44
CA ASP A 30 10.09 -4.83 19.12
C ASP A 30 8.62 -5.25 19.29
N PRO A 31 8.19 -6.42 18.81
CA PRO A 31 6.82 -6.89 18.99
C PRO A 31 6.39 -7.00 20.47
N ASP A 32 7.31 -7.33 21.37
CA ASP A 32 7.04 -7.38 22.81
C ASP A 32 6.89 -5.97 23.44
N ARG A 33 7.34 -4.95 22.74
CA ARG A 33 7.24 -3.52 23.13
C ARG A 33 6.76 -2.67 21.97
N PRO A 34 5.52 -2.89 21.52
CA PRO A 34 4.98 -2.17 20.37
C PRO A 34 4.85 -0.67 20.68
N VAL A 35 4.90 0.13 19.62
CA VAL A 35 4.60 1.56 19.74
C VAL A 35 3.15 1.73 20.18
N ASP A 36 2.90 2.53 21.19
CA ASP A 36 1.56 2.88 21.65
C ASP A 36 1.33 4.38 21.47
N PHE A 37 0.47 4.72 20.52
CA PHE A 37 -0.01 6.08 20.32
C PHE A 37 -1.20 6.31 21.25
N ASP A 38 -1.19 7.42 21.97
CA ASP A 38 -2.28 7.80 22.87
C ASP A 38 -3.61 8.03 22.10
N GLU A 39 -4.70 8.09 22.84
CA GLU A 39 -6.03 8.24 22.28
C GLU A 39 -6.19 9.57 21.52
N ALA A 40 -5.61 10.66 22.02
CA ALA A 40 -5.67 11.97 21.37
C ALA A 40 -4.96 11.95 20.00
N THR A 41 -3.80 11.29 19.92
CA THR A 41 -3.05 11.09 18.69
C THR A 41 -3.86 10.27 17.70
N ARG A 42 -4.43 9.14 18.13
CA ARG A 42 -5.26 8.29 17.27
C ARG A 42 -6.51 9.02 16.79
N ALA A 43 -7.25 9.70 17.70
CA ALA A 43 -8.46 10.45 17.34
C ALA A 43 -8.19 11.53 16.27
N ARG A 44 -6.98 12.06 16.25
CA ARG A 44 -6.55 13.06 15.25
C ARG A 44 -6.06 12.45 13.95
N LEU A 45 -5.31 11.34 14.00
CA LEU A 45 -4.59 10.80 12.83
C LEU A 45 -5.34 9.67 12.11
N ASP A 46 -6.10 8.83 12.82
CA ASP A 46 -6.87 7.74 12.20
C ASP A 46 -7.86 8.23 11.13
N PRO A 47 -8.63 9.34 11.36
CA PRO A 47 -9.51 9.90 10.33
C PRO A 47 -8.76 10.34 9.08
N LEU A 48 -7.57 10.96 9.23
CA LEU A 48 -6.77 11.41 8.09
C LEU A 48 -6.25 10.23 7.24
N VAL A 49 -5.87 9.12 7.90
CA VAL A 49 -5.49 7.90 7.17
C VAL A 49 -6.69 7.34 6.42
N ARG A 50 -7.86 7.26 7.06
CA ARG A 50 -9.09 6.78 6.43
C ARG A 50 -9.47 7.63 5.22
N GLU A 51 -9.43 8.95 5.36
CA GLU A 51 -9.71 9.91 4.29
C GLU A 51 -8.74 9.73 3.12
N ALA A 52 -7.43 9.66 3.38
CA ALA A 52 -6.42 9.45 2.34
C ALA A 52 -6.65 8.13 1.56
N ILE A 53 -7.10 7.07 2.23
CA ILE A 53 -7.43 5.81 1.57
C ILE A 53 -8.71 5.94 0.73
N LEU A 54 -9.74 6.63 1.22
CA LEU A 54 -10.98 6.88 0.47
C LEU A 54 -10.71 7.73 -0.79
N GLU A 55 -9.97 8.82 -0.64
CA GLU A 55 -9.59 9.69 -1.75
C GLU A 55 -8.67 8.98 -2.77
N ALA A 56 -7.85 8.03 -2.32
CA ALA A 56 -7.07 7.21 -3.23
C ALA A 56 -7.94 6.39 -4.20
N GLY A 57 -9.18 6.12 -3.82
CA GLY A 57 -10.17 5.42 -4.63
C GLY A 57 -10.60 6.16 -5.92
N TRP A 58 -10.22 7.44 -6.10
CA TRP A 58 -10.33 8.14 -7.39
C TRP A 58 -9.28 7.66 -8.43
N ALA A 59 -8.62 6.53 -8.16
CA ALA A 59 -7.79 5.88 -9.15
C ALA A 59 -8.62 5.44 -10.36
N PRO A 60 -8.10 5.61 -11.59
CA PRO A 60 -8.85 5.20 -12.78
C PRO A 60 -8.94 3.67 -12.87
N PHE A 61 -10.10 3.16 -13.26
CA PHE A 61 -10.28 1.79 -13.72
C PHE A 61 -11.13 1.77 -14.98
N HIS A 62 -10.83 0.88 -15.91
CA HIS A 62 -11.46 0.83 -17.21
C HIS A 62 -12.59 -0.21 -17.26
N TYR A 63 -12.34 -1.39 -16.71
CA TYR A 63 -13.33 -2.46 -16.66
C TYR A 63 -13.97 -2.58 -15.29
N ASN A 64 -15.30 -2.68 -15.30
CA ASN A 64 -16.07 -2.97 -14.09
C ASN A 64 -15.81 -4.43 -13.65
N ARG A 65 -15.35 -4.64 -12.43
CA ARG A 65 -15.12 -5.98 -11.89
C ARG A 65 -16.39 -6.61 -11.30
N ALA A 66 -17.38 -5.83 -10.92
CA ALA A 66 -18.67 -6.28 -10.36
C ALA A 66 -18.56 -7.48 -9.41
N HIS A 67 -17.88 -7.30 -8.28
CA HIS A 67 -17.73 -8.33 -7.25
C HIS A 67 -18.20 -7.79 -5.89
N GLY A 68 -19.06 -8.55 -5.20
CA GLY A 68 -19.61 -8.14 -3.90
C GLY A 68 -20.42 -6.84 -3.94
N GLY A 69 -21.05 -6.54 -5.08
CA GLY A 69 -21.85 -5.31 -5.28
C GLY A 69 -21.01 -4.06 -5.56
N LEU A 70 -19.69 -4.17 -5.70
CA LEU A 70 -18.78 -3.07 -6.01
C LEU A 70 -18.28 -3.18 -7.45
N ALA A 71 -18.12 -2.04 -8.11
CA ALA A 71 -17.61 -1.96 -9.49
C ALA A 71 -16.07 -2.01 -9.54
N GLU A 72 -15.44 -1.45 -8.52
CA GLU A 72 -14.00 -1.30 -8.43
C GLU A 72 -13.28 -2.65 -8.34
N PRO A 73 -12.12 -2.80 -8.99
CA PRO A 73 -11.36 -4.05 -8.96
C PRO A 73 -10.57 -4.25 -7.65
N TRP A 74 -10.51 -3.28 -6.77
CA TRP A 74 -9.76 -3.33 -5.50
C TRP A 74 -10.64 -3.48 -4.28
N ARG A 75 -10.03 -3.95 -3.18
CA ARG A 75 -10.54 -3.86 -1.81
C ARG A 75 -9.42 -3.35 -0.91
N VAL A 76 -9.78 -2.68 0.17
CA VAL A 76 -8.81 -2.20 1.16
C VAL A 76 -9.26 -2.62 2.55
N HIS A 77 -8.47 -3.46 3.18
CA HIS A 77 -8.66 -3.88 4.57
C HIS A 77 -7.78 -3.00 5.44
N LEU A 78 -8.39 -1.96 6.04
CA LEU A 78 -7.69 -0.96 6.85
C LEU A 78 -7.66 -1.39 8.32
N LEU A 79 -6.46 -1.48 8.87
CA LEU A 79 -6.18 -1.81 10.26
C LEU A 79 -5.63 -0.57 10.96
N PHE A 80 -6.15 -0.26 12.12
CA PHE A 80 -5.56 0.73 13.02
C PHE A 80 -4.72 0.07 14.09
N GLN A 81 -4.02 0.86 14.90
CA GLN A 81 -3.01 0.41 15.86
C GLN A 81 -3.40 -0.87 16.61
N LYS A 82 -4.59 -0.92 17.24
CA LYS A 82 -5.01 -2.07 18.05
C LYS A 82 -5.05 -3.38 17.22
N ASP A 83 -5.55 -3.29 16.00
CA ASP A 83 -5.65 -4.46 15.13
C ASP A 83 -4.29 -4.80 14.49
N CYS A 84 -3.45 -3.80 14.23
CA CYS A 84 -2.04 -4.04 13.85
C CYS A 84 -1.30 -4.87 14.92
N ARG A 85 -1.52 -4.60 16.22
CA ARG A 85 -0.89 -5.38 17.30
C ARG A 85 -1.38 -6.82 17.32
N LYS A 86 -2.69 -7.05 17.18
CA LYS A 86 -3.26 -8.41 17.06
C LYS A 86 -2.67 -9.18 15.88
N VAL A 87 -2.43 -8.50 14.75
CA VAL A 87 -1.78 -9.13 13.59
C VAL A 87 -0.33 -9.47 13.91
N ALA A 88 0.43 -8.60 14.58
CA ALA A 88 1.79 -8.90 15.02
C ALA A 88 1.83 -10.16 15.89
N GLU A 89 0.99 -10.22 16.93
CA GLU A 89 0.86 -11.38 17.84
C GLU A 89 0.45 -12.65 17.07
N CYS A 90 -0.50 -12.55 16.16
CA CYS A 90 -0.94 -13.68 15.34
C CYS A 90 0.20 -14.24 14.48
N LEU A 91 1.03 -13.36 13.90
CA LEU A 91 2.14 -13.77 13.06
C LEU A 91 3.29 -14.37 13.88
N GLU A 92 3.54 -13.91 15.10
CA GLU A 92 4.54 -14.48 16.00
C GLU A 92 4.13 -15.87 16.51
N GLY A 93 2.87 -16.04 16.87
CA GLY A 93 2.31 -17.32 17.32
C GLY A 93 2.03 -18.33 16.19
N TRP A 94 2.28 -17.96 14.93
CA TRP A 94 2.00 -18.83 13.80
C TRP A 94 3.10 -19.86 13.60
N SER A 95 2.80 -21.11 13.96
CA SER A 95 3.72 -22.27 13.87
C SER A 95 3.45 -23.18 12.65
N GLY A 96 2.72 -22.69 11.64
CA GLY A 96 2.45 -23.48 10.43
C GLY A 96 3.72 -23.67 9.56
N ASP A 97 3.64 -24.56 8.57
CA ASP A 97 4.70 -24.86 7.58
C ASP A 97 5.03 -23.67 6.65
N LEU A 98 4.80 -22.48 7.11
CA LEU A 98 4.89 -21.25 6.36
C LEU A 98 6.31 -20.79 6.14
N ALA A 99 6.49 -20.12 5.02
CA ALA A 99 7.63 -19.26 4.80
C ALA A 99 7.79 -18.28 6.00
N PRO A 100 9.03 -18.01 6.43
CA PRO A 100 9.27 -17.18 7.61
C PRO A 100 8.53 -15.84 7.48
N VAL A 101 7.83 -15.45 8.54
CA VAL A 101 7.08 -14.17 8.63
C VAL A 101 8.01 -12.95 8.52
N GLY A 102 9.30 -13.14 8.65
CA GLY A 102 10.35 -12.15 8.47
C GLY A 102 10.19 -10.98 9.45
N LYS A 103 10.12 -9.75 8.91
CA LYS A 103 10.00 -8.54 9.72
C LYS A 103 8.56 -8.02 9.83
N LEU A 104 7.58 -8.79 9.41
CA LEU A 104 6.17 -8.37 9.47
C LEU A 104 5.73 -8.06 10.91
N PRO A 105 5.97 -8.92 11.91
CA PRO A 105 5.59 -8.60 13.29
C PRO A 105 6.16 -7.26 13.75
N SER A 106 7.47 -7.03 13.55
CA SER A 106 8.12 -5.77 13.93
C SER A 106 7.57 -4.53 13.19
N MET A 107 7.10 -4.68 11.95
CA MET A 107 6.47 -3.58 11.21
C MET A 107 5.06 -3.30 11.72
N PHE A 108 4.28 -4.34 11.99
CA PHE A 108 2.97 -4.19 12.62
C PHE A 108 3.07 -3.65 14.04
N ALA A 109 4.12 -3.99 14.79
CA ALA A 109 4.39 -3.43 16.11
C ALA A 109 4.77 -1.94 16.07
N ALA A 110 5.29 -1.44 14.97
CA ALA A 110 5.74 -0.05 14.83
C ALA A 110 4.67 0.90 14.31
N CYS A 111 3.80 0.46 13.40
CA CYS A 111 2.91 1.35 12.64
C CYS A 111 1.68 1.82 13.44
N GLY A 112 1.17 3.00 13.11
CA GLY A 112 -0.12 3.50 13.62
C GLY A 112 -1.31 2.92 12.85
N ALA A 113 -1.12 2.61 11.56
CA ALA A 113 -2.10 1.95 10.72
C ALA A 113 -1.43 1.07 9.66
N ALA A 114 -2.18 0.13 9.11
CA ALA A 114 -1.79 -0.65 7.95
C ALA A 114 -2.98 -0.85 7.02
N ALA A 115 -2.75 -0.80 5.72
CA ALA A 115 -3.77 -1.09 4.71
C ALA A 115 -3.33 -2.28 3.86
N LEU A 116 -4.10 -3.38 3.91
CA LEU A 116 -3.93 -4.49 2.98
C LEU A 116 -4.78 -4.16 1.76
N ILE A 117 -4.13 -3.94 0.63
CA ILE A 117 -4.79 -3.67 -0.64
C ILE A 117 -4.77 -4.95 -1.45
N THR A 118 -5.95 -5.40 -1.81
CA THR A 118 -6.19 -6.56 -2.66
C THR A 118 -6.80 -6.11 -3.97
N TRP A 119 -6.74 -6.97 -4.97
CA TRP A 119 -7.49 -6.85 -6.20
C TRP A 119 -8.24 -8.15 -6.47
N VAL A 120 -9.32 -8.07 -7.23
CA VAL A 120 -10.19 -9.22 -7.49
C VAL A 120 -10.00 -9.66 -8.94
N PRO A 121 -9.17 -10.70 -9.21
CA PRO A 121 -9.02 -11.23 -10.56
C PRO A 121 -10.36 -11.74 -11.08
N GLN A 122 -10.58 -11.59 -12.38
CA GLN A 122 -11.78 -12.05 -13.04
C GLN A 122 -11.58 -13.38 -13.74
N PHE A 123 -10.39 -13.61 -14.27
CA PHE A 123 -10.09 -14.74 -15.14
C PHE A 123 -8.95 -15.62 -14.64
N ARG A 124 -8.08 -15.13 -13.74
CA ARG A 124 -6.90 -15.86 -13.22
C ARG A 124 -7.21 -16.84 -12.08
N THR A 125 -8.45 -16.99 -11.68
CA THR A 125 -8.87 -17.85 -10.56
C THR A 125 -9.04 -19.32 -10.94
N GLY A 126 -8.17 -19.84 -11.82
CA GLY A 126 -7.93 -21.28 -11.93
C GLY A 126 -9.11 -22.11 -12.45
N GLY A 127 -9.23 -22.25 -13.75
CA GLY A 127 -9.94 -23.34 -14.42
C GLY A 127 -9.05 -23.93 -15.51
N PRO A 128 -9.21 -25.19 -15.92
CA PRO A 128 -8.50 -25.74 -17.06
C PRO A 128 -9.05 -25.11 -18.35
N GLY A 129 -8.36 -24.11 -18.83
CA GLY A 129 -8.62 -23.38 -20.06
C GLY A 129 -7.61 -22.26 -20.19
N ALA A 130 -6.81 -22.26 -21.23
CA ALA A 130 -5.87 -21.19 -21.50
C ALA A 130 -6.65 -19.87 -21.60
N GLU A 131 -6.36 -18.94 -20.68
CA GLU A 131 -6.92 -17.60 -20.72
C GLU A 131 -6.63 -16.99 -22.10
N SER A 132 -7.64 -16.44 -22.76
CA SER A 132 -7.41 -15.71 -23.99
C SER A 132 -6.58 -14.47 -23.67
N GLY A 133 -5.75 -13.99 -24.63
CA GLY A 133 -4.98 -12.77 -24.43
C GLY A 133 -5.83 -11.57 -24.02
N LYS A 134 -7.13 -11.54 -24.41
CA LYS A 134 -8.08 -10.50 -23.98
C LYS A 134 -8.43 -10.61 -22.49
N GLN A 135 -8.63 -11.84 -21.97
CA GLN A 135 -8.93 -12.07 -20.56
C GLN A 135 -7.73 -11.68 -19.66
N GLN A 136 -6.52 -12.04 -20.09
CA GLN A 136 -5.29 -11.62 -19.45
C GLN A 136 -5.18 -10.10 -19.40
N ALA A 137 -5.46 -9.40 -20.50
CA ALA A 137 -5.40 -7.93 -20.55
C ALA A 137 -6.39 -7.27 -19.57
N VAL A 138 -7.59 -7.81 -19.41
CA VAL A 138 -8.57 -7.29 -18.42
C VAL A 138 -8.04 -7.42 -16.99
N ASP A 139 -7.48 -8.57 -16.65
CA ASP A 139 -6.92 -8.78 -15.31
C ASP A 139 -5.65 -7.93 -15.08
N ASP A 140 -4.84 -7.71 -16.10
CA ASP A 140 -3.69 -6.80 -16.03
C ASP A 140 -4.13 -5.35 -15.79
N GLU A 141 -5.23 -4.90 -16.40
CA GLU A 141 -5.81 -3.58 -16.15
C GLU A 141 -6.39 -3.46 -14.73
N HIS A 142 -7.08 -4.50 -14.23
CA HIS A 142 -7.55 -4.52 -12.83
C HIS A 142 -6.40 -4.39 -11.84
N LEU A 143 -5.29 -5.10 -12.09
CA LEU A 143 -4.09 -5.04 -11.28
C LEU A 143 -3.45 -3.63 -11.36
N ALA A 144 -3.34 -3.05 -12.57
CA ALA A 144 -2.78 -1.72 -12.80
C ALA A 144 -3.62 -0.63 -12.12
N ALA A 145 -4.96 -0.71 -12.22
CA ALA A 145 -5.89 0.18 -11.54
C ALA A 145 -5.72 0.11 -10.01
N SER A 146 -5.62 -1.10 -9.46
CA SER A 146 -5.38 -1.30 -8.03
C SER A 146 -4.01 -0.76 -7.58
N ALA A 147 -2.97 -0.88 -8.41
CA ALA A 147 -1.66 -0.29 -8.16
C ALA A 147 -1.70 1.25 -8.22
N SER A 148 -2.55 1.82 -9.05
CA SER A 148 -2.78 3.28 -9.12
C SER A 148 -3.42 3.80 -7.82
N LEU A 149 -4.39 3.07 -7.25
CA LEU A 149 -4.91 3.37 -5.91
C LEU A 149 -3.78 3.38 -4.86
N VAL A 150 -2.91 2.38 -4.86
CA VAL A 150 -1.77 2.32 -3.93
C VAL A 150 -0.88 3.55 -4.08
N GLN A 151 -0.58 3.97 -5.31
CA GLN A 151 0.24 5.17 -5.55
C GLN A 151 -0.46 6.44 -5.08
N ASN A 152 -1.77 6.59 -5.32
CA ASN A 152 -2.55 7.72 -4.82
C ASN A 152 -2.50 7.77 -3.28
N ALA A 153 -2.73 6.64 -2.60
CA ALA A 153 -2.65 6.55 -1.15
C ALA A 153 -1.27 6.97 -0.61
N LEU A 154 -0.18 6.52 -1.26
CA LEU A 154 1.18 6.92 -0.88
C LEU A 154 1.41 8.43 -1.01
N LEU A 155 0.88 9.06 -2.04
CA LEU A 155 1.02 10.51 -2.26
C LEU A 155 0.20 11.31 -1.24
N LEU A 156 -1.06 10.93 -1.02
CA LEU A 156 -1.96 11.59 -0.06
C LEU A 156 -1.43 11.47 1.38
N LEU A 157 -1.02 10.27 1.79
CA LEU A 157 -0.40 10.06 3.10
C LEU A 157 0.90 10.85 3.26
N THR A 158 1.72 10.93 2.20
CA THR A 158 2.95 11.77 2.21
C THR A 158 2.61 13.25 2.35
N ALA A 159 1.59 13.73 1.63
CA ALA A 159 1.14 15.12 1.72
C ALA A 159 0.61 15.46 3.12
N ALA A 160 -0.03 14.50 3.78
CA ALA A 160 -0.51 14.62 5.16
C ALA A 160 0.58 14.42 6.23
N GLY A 161 1.86 14.20 5.83
CA GLY A 161 3.00 14.12 6.74
C GLY A 161 3.26 12.74 7.34
N PHE A 162 2.60 11.68 6.86
CA PHE A 162 2.85 10.31 7.30
C PHE A 162 4.10 9.70 6.63
N GLY A 163 4.82 8.87 7.37
CA GLY A 163 5.78 7.94 6.80
C GLY A 163 5.07 6.72 6.19
N THR A 164 5.53 6.24 5.04
CA THR A 164 4.88 5.10 4.38
C THR A 164 5.88 4.07 3.89
N TYR A 165 5.48 2.79 3.98
CA TYR A 165 6.22 1.69 3.39
C TYR A 165 5.29 0.75 2.63
N TRP A 166 5.53 0.59 1.33
CA TRP A 166 4.88 -0.43 0.51
C TRP A 166 5.65 -1.74 0.62
N SER A 167 5.01 -2.76 1.18
CA SER A 167 5.48 -4.15 1.25
C SER A 167 4.62 -5.03 0.34
N SER A 168 5.20 -6.08 -0.21
CA SER A 168 4.43 -7.14 -0.91
C SER A 168 3.61 -8.03 0.06
N GLY A 169 3.80 -7.88 1.37
CA GLY A 169 3.14 -8.68 2.40
C GLY A 169 3.78 -10.05 2.65
N GLY A 170 4.75 -10.48 1.82
CA GLY A 170 5.37 -11.79 1.97
C GLY A 170 4.42 -12.97 1.71
N ALA A 171 4.92 -14.20 1.88
CA ALA A 171 4.13 -15.42 1.70
C ALA A 171 3.12 -15.62 2.84
N ALA A 172 3.50 -15.29 4.07
CA ALA A 172 2.67 -15.51 5.25
C ALA A 172 1.27 -14.87 5.15
N LEU A 173 1.17 -13.63 4.65
CA LEU A 173 -0.14 -12.96 4.51
C LEU A 173 -0.99 -13.49 3.35
N ARG A 174 -0.44 -14.36 2.51
CA ARG A 174 -1.17 -15.05 1.42
C ARG A 174 -1.67 -16.42 1.82
N GLU A 175 -1.30 -16.90 3.01
CA GLU A 175 -1.81 -18.15 3.51
C GLU A 175 -3.31 -18.04 3.80
N PRO A 176 -4.12 -18.98 3.31
CA PRO A 176 -5.59 -18.91 3.44
C PRO A 176 -6.04 -18.74 4.89
N GLY A 177 -5.39 -19.39 5.85
CA GLY A 177 -5.74 -19.27 7.26
C GLY A 177 -5.46 -17.90 7.86
N ILE A 178 -4.40 -17.20 7.41
CA ILE A 178 -4.11 -15.81 7.83
C ILE A 178 -5.01 -14.84 7.07
N ALA A 179 -5.14 -15.01 5.75
CA ALA A 179 -5.98 -14.15 4.92
C ALA A 179 -7.43 -14.12 5.45
N ALA A 180 -8.01 -15.28 5.76
CA ALA A 180 -9.36 -15.38 6.31
C ALA A 180 -9.50 -14.65 7.67
N ARG A 181 -8.49 -14.73 8.55
CA ARG A 181 -8.49 -13.99 9.84
C ARG A 181 -8.42 -12.48 9.64
N LEU A 182 -7.81 -12.03 8.54
CA LEU A 182 -7.73 -10.61 8.16
C LEU A 182 -8.98 -10.14 7.39
N GLY A 183 -9.97 -11.01 7.20
CA GLY A 183 -11.20 -10.70 6.46
C GLY A 183 -11.01 -10.61 4.95
N ILE A 184 -9.90 -11.15 4.42
CA ILE A 184 -9.61 -11.18 2.98
C ILE A 184 -10.42 -12.33 2.37
N ASP A 185 -11.28 -12.03 1.40
CA ASP A 185 -12.05 -13.03 0.66
C ASP A 185 -11.12 -13.94 -0.17
N ALA A 186 -11.51 -15.21 -0.31
CA ALA A 186 -10.73 -16.19 -1.08
C ALA A 186 -10.57 -15.82 -2.57
N GLN A 187 -11.44 -14.97 -3.12
CA GLN A 187 -11.33 -14.45 -4.48
C GLN A 187 -10.43 -13.22 -4.60
N GLU A 188 -10.01 -12.64 -3.48
CA GLU A 188 -9.10 -11.51 -3.46
C GLU A 188 -7.64 -11.96 -3.53
N SER A 189 -6.84 -11.22 -4.28
CA SER A 189 -5.39 -11.41 -4.37
C SER A 189 -4.66 -10.24 -3.72
N LEU A 190 -3.83 -10.50 -2.72
CA LEU A 190 -3.05 -9.46 -2.06
C LEU A 190 -2.06 -8.81 -3.03
N LEU A 191 -2.24 -7.52 -3.29
CA LEU A 191 -1.36 -6.70 -4.11
C LEU A 191 -0.29 -6.03 -3.26
N ALA A 192 -0.71 -5.34 -2.21
CA ALA A 192 0.16 -4.48 -1.41
C ALA A 192 -0.24 -4.48 0.06
N LEU A 193 0.74 -4.27 0.91
CA LEU A 193 0.56 -3.92 2.31
C LEU A 193 1.25 -2.58 2.55
N LEU A 194 0.47 -1.56 2.84
CA LEU A 194 0.98 -0.25 3.23
C LEU A 194 1.06 -0.16 4.74
N PHE A 195 2.26 0.07 5.26
CA PHE A 195 2.45 0.48 6.65
C PHE A 195 2.48 2.00 6.72
N VAL A 196 1.78 2.56 7.69
CA VAL A 196 1.67 4.00 7.93
C VAL A 196 2.31 4.33 9.27
N ASP A 197 3.44 5.04 9.21
CA ASP A 197 4.16 5.55 10.38
C ASP A 197 3.59 6.92 10.74
N TYR A 198 3.07 7.05 11.95
CA TYR A 198 2.44 8.28 12.41
C TYR A 198 3.48 9.34 12.79
N PRO A 199 3.22 10.63 12.48
CA PRO A 199 4.01 11.72 13.02
C PRO A 199 4.07 11.65 14.55
N GLY A 200 5.27 11.81 15.11
CA GLY A 200 5.50 11.69 16.55
C GLY A 200 5.83 10.28 17.04
N SER A 201 5.96 9.30 16.14
CA SER A 201 6.49 7.99 16.52
C SER A 201 7.91 8.12 17.11
N PRO A 202 8.30 7.25 18.08
CA PRO A 202 9.58 7.36 18.78
C PRO A 202 10.78 7.48 17.83
N ALA A 203 11.71 8.37 18.15
CA ALA A 203 12.86 8.67 17.29
C ALA A 203 13.91 7.54 17.26
N ASP A 204 13.96 6.73 18.31
CA ASP A 204 14.87 5.61 18.51
C ASP A 204 14.48 4.34 17.75
N LEU A 205 13.29 4.31 17.14
CA LEU A 205 12.88 3.19 16.31
C LEU A 205 13.83 2.97 15.12
N SER A 206 14.08 1.71 14.79
CA SER A 206 14.85 1.37 13.61
C SER A 206 14.12 1.78 12.33
N ARG A 207 14.71 2.72 11.58
CA ARG A 207 14.19 3.22 10.30
C ARG A 207 15.11 2.83 9.16
N LYS A 208 14.53 2.21 8.13
CA LYS A 208 15.27 1.79 6.93
C LYS A 208 14.74 2.54 5.71
N PRO A 209 15.57 3.41 5.10
CA PRO A 209 15.20 4.09 3.85
C PRO A 209 15.12 3.11 2.68
N GLY A 210 14.42 3.52 1.62
CA GLY A 210 14.41 2.79 0.35
C GLY A 210 15.78 2.87 -0.32
N LYS A 211 16.24 1.75 -0.89
CA LYS A 211 17.57 1.63 -1.48
C LYS A 211 17.66 2.15 -2.93
N ASN A 212 16.55 2.17 -3.66
CA ASN A 212 16.56 2.39 -5.12
C ASN A 212 16.27 3.83 -5.52
N ARG A 213 16.13 4.76 -4.56
CA ARG A 213 15.79 6.14 -4.88
C ARG A 213 16.87 6.82 -5.71
N ASP A 214 18.12 6.60 -5.34
CA ASP A 214 19.28 7.23 -5.96
C ASP A 214 19.74 6.54 -7.26
N LEU A 215 19.11 5.41 -7.61
CA LEU A 215 19.33 4.69 -8.86
C LEU A 215 18.45 5.19 -10.01
N ARG A 216 17.65 6.22 -9.79
CA ARG A 216 16.74 6.75 -10.81
C ARG A 216 17.51 7.44 -11.94
N SER A 217 17.06 7.17 -13.14
CA SER A 217 17.52 7.84 -14.35
C SER A 217 16.29 8.26 -15.18
N ASP A 218 16.48 9.00 -16.21
CA ASP A 218 15.48 9.39 -17.21
C ASP A 218 15.60 8.60 -18.53
N GLY A 219 16.60 7.73 -18.63
CA GLY A 219 16.85 6.91 -19.82
C GLY A 219 15.75 5.90 -20.18
N TRP A 220 14.72 5.78 -19.34
CA TRP A 220 13.51 5.01 -19.63
C TRP A 220 12.49 5.78 -20.49
N LEU A 221 12.58 7.12 -20.56
CA LEU A 221 11.74 7.94 -21.41
C LEU A 221 12.29 7.92 -22.86
N ARG A 222 11.41 7.70 -23.81
CA ARG A 222 11.72 7.75 -25.23
C ARG A 222 10.69 8.59 -25.95
N GLU A 223 11.17 9.57 -26.70
CA GLU A 223 10.35 10.32 -27.64
C GLU A 223 10.32 9.58 -28.97
N VAL A 224 9.13 9.38 -29.53
CA VAL A 224 8.95 8.71 -30.83
C VAL A 224 8.54 9.75 -31.86
N SER A 225 9.32 9.85 -32.94
CA SER A 225 8.98 10.63 -34.12
C SER A 225 8.62 9.67 -35.23
N LEU A 226 7.42 9.80 -35.78
CA LEU A 226 7.00 9.04 -36.96
C LEU A 226 7.44 9.80 -38.20
N SER A 227 8.14 9.13 -39.08
CA SER A 227 8.53 9.63 -40.41
C SER A 227 7.42 9.38 -41.44
#